data_5c552628732ad1f087f01ebadad76f9c
#
_entry.id   5c552628732ad1f087f01ebadad76f9c
#
_cell.length_a   1.000
_cell.length_b   1.000
_cell.length_c   1.000
_cell.angle_alpha   90.00
_cell.angle_beta   90.00
_cell.angle_gamma   90.00
#
_symmetry.space_group_name_H-M   'P 1'
#
loop_
_entity.id
_entity.type
_entity.pdbx_description
1 polymer ?
#
loop_
_entity_poly.entity_id
_entity_poly.type
_entity_poly.pdbx_seq_one_letter_code
_entity_poly.pdbx_strand_id
1 'polypeptide(L)'
;RDIVYGQSVHRDEFGIHKGTYWSNDGEKLAFYRMDQSMVTDYPQVDIPEIGFNHPETQSCIATAAPDKYPMAGETSHKVTVGVFNLNTGKTVYLQAGDPTDRYFTNISWSPDSKTIYMFELNRDQNDCHLVAYNAETGKKQCELYHETDEKYVEPQNPIVFLPWDNNSFIMQSRKDGYNHLYLCTLGKENKLNIRQLTSGKWEVMDMLGFNTKRKSIIIASNELSPIQRNIFAVDVKSGKRTLADDGGKGWHNALLSTSGEYVYDNYSTPSIPRKIAIVNTANGKAIPFFTAEDPWKGYNVPEYSMGSIKNGDTELFYRMVKPINFDSTKKYPVVVYVYGGPHAHNVDARWHYSSRSWETYMAQKGYLCFILDNRGSEHRGKEFEQAT
;
A
#
# COMPACT_ATOMS: atom_id res chain seq x y z
N ARG A 1 -22.82 8.49 15.11
CA ARG A 1 -23.79 7.63 14.37
C ARG A 1 -23.35 6.19 14.54
N ASP A 2 -24.29 5.31 14.89
CA ASP A 2 -23.94 3.91 15.20
C ASP A 2 -23.81 3.04 13.96
N ILE A 3 -24.52 3.38 12.88
CA ILE A 3 -24.45 2.64 11.62
C ILE A 3 -24.06 3.60 10.50
N VAL A 4 -23.03 3.21 9.74
CA VAL A 4 -22.53 3.97 8.60
C VAL A 4 -22.49 3.12 7.33
N TYR A 5 -22.66 3.77 6.18
CA TYR A 5 -22.70 3.14 4.88
C TYR A 5 -21.73 3.80 3.93
N GLY A 6 -21.05 3.01 3.07
CA GLY A 6 -20.22 3.50 1.99
C GLY A 6 -18.96 4.23 2.44
N GLN A 7 -18.57 4.10 3.70
CA GLN A 7 -17.30 4.58 4.22
C GLN A 7 -16.28 3.44 4.28
N SER A 8 -15.00 3.78 4.36
CA SER A 8 -13.96 2.81 4.67
C SER A 8 -14.20 2.19 6.04
N VAL A 9 -13.79 0.96 6.21
CA VAL A 9 -14.01 0.16 7.42
C VAL A 9 -12.69 -0.40 7.95
N HIS A 10 -12.73 -1.04 9.10
CA HIS A 10 -11.55 -1.68 9.71
C HIS A 10 -10.36 -0.75 9.90
N ARG A 11 -10.62 0.55 10.13
CA ARG A 11 -9.59 1.60 10.33
C ARG A 11 -8.63 1.75 9.16
N ASP A 12 -9.11 1.55 7.93
CA ASP A 12 -8.33 1.60 6.68
C ASP A 12 -7.22 0.54 6.58
N GLU A 13 -7.28 -0.50 7.43
CA GLU A 13 -6.37 -1.64 7.36
C GLU A 13 -6.62 -2.50 6.11
N PHE A 14 -5.72 -3.42 5.81
CA PHE A 14 -5.82 -4.39 4.70
C PHE A 14 -5.96 -3.77 3.31
N GLY A 15 -5.41 -2.56 3.11
CA GLY A 15 -5.50 -1.84 1.83
C GLY A 15 -6.90 -1.28 1.53
N ILE A 16 -7.78 -1.18 2.53
CA ILE A 16 -9.10 -0.58 2.38
C ILE A 16 -8.99 0.93 2.47
N HIS A 17 -9.28 1.64 1.36
CA HIS A 17 -9.21 3.11 1.30
C HIS A 17 -10.53 3.75 0.91
N LYS A 18 -11.58 2.94 0.69
CA LYS A 18 -12.91 3.40 0.29
C LYS A 18 -13.98 2.42 0.72
N GLY A 19 -15.23 2.88 0.73
CA GLY A 19 -16.36 2.04 1.15
C GLY A 19 -17.32 1.67 0.04
N THR A 20 -17.03 2.02 -1.22
CA THR A 20 -17.92 1.77 -2.37
C THR A 20 -17.15 1.26 -3.58
N TYR A 21 -17.77 0.33 -4.33
CA TYR A 21 -17.15 -0.38 -5.45
C TYR A 21 -18.18 -0.58 -6.57
N TRP A 22 -18.05 0.18 -7.65
CA TRP A 22 -18.89 0.05 -8.83
C TRP A 22 -18.62 -1.24 -9.59
N SER A 23 -19.68 -1.89 -10.05
CA SER A 23 -19.55 -2.97 -11.04
C SER A 23 -19.06 -2.46 -12.37
N ASN A 24 -18.44 -3.33 -13.18
CA ASN A 24 -17.84 -2.93 -14.47
C ASN A 24 -18.86 -2.39 -15.47
N ASP A 25 -20.12 -2.85 -15.40
CA ASP A 25 -21.23 -2.37 -16.22
C ASP A 25 -21.85 -1.06 -15.68
N GLY A 26 -21.46 -0.61 -14.47
CA GLY A 26 -22.00 0.59 -13.84
C GLY A 26 -23.42 0.45 -13.31
N GLU A 27 -24.01 -0.76 -13.30
CA GLU A 27 -25.39 -0.99 -12.90
C GLU A 27 -25.56 -1.34 -11.41
N LYS A 28 -24.46 -1.74 -10.74
CA LYS A 28 -24.47 -2.15 -9.34
C LYS A 28 -23.39 -1.46 -8.55
N LEU A 29 -23.69 -1.20 -7.29
CA LEU A 29 -22.77 -0.63 -6.33
C LEU A 29 -22.61 -1.57 -5.13
N ALA A 30 -21.45 -2.18 -4.97
CA ALA A 30 -21.11 -2.84 -3.72
C ALA A 30 -20.64 -1.80 -2.70
N PHE A 31 -21.03 -1.96 -1.44
CA PHE A 31 -20.69 -1.01 -0.37
C PHE A 31 -20.58 -1.71 0.97
N TYR A 32 -19.77 -1.12 1.84
CA TYR A 32 -19.72 -1.52 3.24
C TYR A 32 -20.88 -0.89 4.04
N ARG A 33 -21.47 -1.70 4.91
CA ARG A 33 -22.31 -1.28 6.03
C ARG A 33 -21.59 -1.67 7.31
N MET A 34 -21.26 -0.70 8.12
CA MET A 34 -20.60 -0.90 9.41
C MET A 34 -21.53 -0.54 10.55
N ASP A 35 -21.78 -1.50 11.42
CA ASP A 35 -22.44 -1.29 12.71
C ASP A 35 -21.35 -1.18 13.77
N GLN A 36 -21.27 -0.02 14.39
CA GLN A 36 -20.31 0.30 15.45
C GLN A 36 -21.01 0.65 16.78
N SER A 37 -22.30 0.32 16.90
CA SER A 37 -23.09 0.63 18.11
C SER A 37 -22.51 0.01 19.38
N MET A 38 -21.85 -1.15 19.25
CA MET A 38 -21.23 -1.88 20.33
C MET A 38 -19.78 -1.47 20.64
N VAL A 39 -19.19 -0.63 19.80
CA VAL A 39 -17.78 -0.22 19.96
C VAL A 39 -17.67 0.87 21.03
N THR A 40 -16.69 0.73 21.92
CA THR A 40 -16.40 1.70 22.97
C THR A 40 -15.96 3.03 22.37
N ASP A 41 -16.45 4.12 22.95
CA ASP A 41 -16.00 5.48 22.59
C ASP A 41 -14.58 5.73 23.11
N TYR A 42 -13.68 6.04 22.17
CA TYR A 42 -12.35 6.52 22.53
C TYR A 42 -12.41 8.04 22.76
N PRO A 43 -11.95 8.54 23.90
CA PRO A 43 -12.07 9.96 24.24
C PRO A 43 -11.15 10.81 23.36
N GLN A 44 -11.75 11.59 22.51
CA GLN A 44 -11.08 12.61 21.71
C GLN A 44 -11.76 13.96 21.90
N VAL A 45 -11.03 15.02 21.57
CA VAL A 45 -11.52 16.40 21.61
C VAL A 45 -11.19 17.09 20.29
N ASP A 46 -12.14 17.87 19.81
CA ASP A 46 -11.93 18.82 18.72
C ASP A 46 -11.59 20.19 19.30
N ILE A 47 -10.54 20.80 18.80
CA ILE A 47 -10.18 22.18 19.07
C ILE A 47 -10.43 22.95 17.78
N PRO A 48 -11.42 23.87 17.73
CA PRO A 48 -11.70 24.63 16.52
C PRO A 48 -10.46 25.40 16.06
N GLU A 49 -10.13 25.30 14.78
CA GLU A 49 -9.08 26.12 14.19
C GLU A 49 -9.51 27.58 14.15
N ILE A 50 -8.78 28.44 14.89
CA ILE A 50 -8.84 29.87 14.68
C ILE A 50 -7.92 30.19 13.52
N GLY A 51 -8.47 30.36 12.34
CA GLY A 51 -7.64 30.54 11.17
C GLY A 51 -8.19 31.51 10.16
N PHE A 52 -7.36 31.84 9.21
CA PHE A 52 -7.63 32.73 8.07
C PHE A 52 -8.87 32.31 7.26
N ASN A 53 -9.21 31.01 7.30
CA ASN A 53 -10.32 30.44 6.54
C ASN A 53 -11.64 30.35 7.32
N HIS A 54 -11.62 30.59 8.62
CA HIS A 54 -12.80 30.52 9.50
C HIS A 54 -12.81 31.67 10.50
N PRO A 55 -12.95 32.93 10.02
CA PRO A 55 -12.97 34.11 10.90
C PRO A 55 -14.17 34.14 11.85
N GLU A 56 -15.22 33.38 11.58
CA GLU A 56 -16.41 33.23 12.45
C GLU A 56 -16.13 32.33 13.66
N THR A 57 -15.07 31.53 13.66
CA THR A 57 -14.72 30.64 14.78
C THR A 57 -13.89 31.42 15.78
N GLN A 58 -14.53 31.93 16.83
CA GLN A 58 -13.87 32.73 17.89
C GLN A 58 -13.49 31.89 19.12
N SER A 59 -13.81 30.62 19.16
CA SER A 59 -13.61 29.77 20.34
C SER A 59 -12.42 28.82 20.16
N CYS A 60 -11.47 28.84 21.10
CA CYS A 60 -10.44 27.82 21.27
C CYS A 60 -10.84 26.77 22.30
N ILE A 61 -12.11 26.68 22.65
CA ILE A 61 -12.59 25.75 23.68
C ILE A 61 -12.73 24.38 23.03
N ALA A 62 -12.01 23.41 23.60
CA ALA A 62 -12.12 22.01 23.19
C ALA A 62 -13.53 21.46 23.46
N THR A 63 -14.08 20.77 22.51
CA THR A 63 -15.36 20.05 22.64
C THR A 63 -15.11 18.54 22.54
N ALA A 64 -15.91 17.75 23.27
CA ALA A 64 -15.80 16.29 23.21
C ALA A 64 -16.18 15.81 21.79
N ALA A 65 -15.31 15.01 21.18
CA ALA A 65 -15.48 14.41 19.86
C ALA A 65 -15.04 12.94 19.89
N PRO A 66 -15.73 12.07 20.67
CA PRO A 66 -15.33 10.68 20.82
C PRO A 66 -15.39 9.94 19.50
N ASP A 67 -14.40 9.10 19.26
CA ASP A 67 -14.31 8.20 18.09
C ASP A 67 -14.62 6.75 18.48
N LYS A 68 -15.35 6.05 17.62
CA LYS A 68 -15.60 4.60 17.76
C LYS A 68 -14.35 3.82 17.39
N TYR A 69 -13.52 3.55 18.38
CA TYR A 69 -12.22 2.88 18.18
C TYR A 69 -12.20 1.52 18.89
N PRO A 70 -12.20 0.39 18.14
CA PRO A 70 -12.10 -0.94 18.75
C PRO A 70 -10.67 -1.18 19.25
N MET A 71 -10.47 -0.95 20.53
CA MET A 71 -9.18 -1.17 21.18
C MET A 71 -8.84 -2.66 21.24
N ALA A 72 -7.56 -2.99 21.42
CA ALA A 72 -7.10 -4.36 21.54
C ALA A 72 -7.82 -5.10 22.67
N GLY A 73 -8.36 -6.29 22.37
CA GLY A 73 -9.14 -7.09 23.31
C GLY A 73 -10.60 -6.66 23.50
N GLU A 74 -11.00 -5.49 22.99
CA GLU A 74 -12.36 -4.97 23.10
C GLU A 74 -13.24 -5.38 21.91
N THR A 75 -14.56 -5.17 22.04
CA THR A 75 -15.53 -5.50 21.00
C THR A 75 -15.29 -4.65 19.76
N SER A 76 -15.19 -5.30 18.61
CA SER A 76 -15.04 -4.65 17.30
C SER A 76 -16.39 -4.39 16.64
N HIS A 77 -16.40 -3.51 15.64
CA HIS A 77 -17.55 -3.25 14.80
C HIS A 77 -17.88 -4.47 13.93
N LYS A 78 -19.15 -4.55 13.52
CA LYS A 78 -19.68 -5.59 12.64
C LYS A 78 -19.88 -5.02 11.25
N VAL A 79 -19.12 -5.55 10.29
CA VAL A 79 -19.17 -5.08 8.90
C VAL A 79 -19.90 -6.11 8.03
N THR A 80 -20.75 -5.64 7.15
CA THR A 80 -21.40 -6.44 6.11
C THR A 80 -21.22 -5.75 4.75
N VAL A 81 -21.31 -6.53 3.67
CA VAL A 81 -21.20 -6.00 2.30
C VAL A 81 -22.59 -6.08 1.65
N GLY A 82 -23.09 -4.92 1.23
CA GLY A 82 -24.34 -4.80 0.45
C GLY A 82 -24.06 -4.56 -1.03
N VAL A 83 -24.96 -4.97 -1.87
CA VAL A 83 -24.96 -4.71 -3.32
C VAL A 83 -26.30 -4.03 -3.66
N PHE A 84 -26.21 -2.77 -4.06
CA PHE A 84 -27.34 -2.01 -4.56
C PHE A 84 -27.42 -2.12 -6.08
N ASN A 85 -28.59 -2.47 -6.60
CA ASN A 85 -28.85 -2.53 -8.03
C ASN A 85 -29.63 -1.27 -8.45
N LEU A 86 -29.06 -0.46 -9.35
CA LEU A 86 -29.64 0.80 -9.79
C LEU A 86 -30.92 0.62 -10.56
N ASN A 87 -31.02 -0.44 -11.38
CA ASN A 87 -32.18 -0.69 -12.25
C ASN A 87 -33.41 -1.10 -11.46
N THR A 88 -33.23 -1.83 -10.35
CA THR A 88 -34.33 -2.33 -9.53
C THR A 88 -34.57 -1.55 -8.26
N GLY A 89 -33.62 -0.69 -7.85
CA GLY A 89 -33.63 0.03 -6.57
C GLY A 89 -33.51 -0.89 -5.34
N LYS A 90 -33.10 -2.14 -5.51
CA LYS A 90 -33.03 -3.14 -4.42
C LYS A 90 -31.58 -3.32 -3.95
N THR A 91 -31.46 -3.61 -2.66
CA THR A 91 -30.19 -4.01 -2.03
C THR A 91 -30.27 -5.48 -1.60
N VAL A 92 -29.21 -6.23 -1.88
CA VAL A 92 -28.98 -7.55 -1.29
C VAL A 92 -27.69 -7.50 -0.47
N TYR A 93 -27.63 -8.27 0.62
CA TYR A 93 -26.41 -8.41 1.41
C TYR A 93 -25.74 -9.75 1.13
N LEU A 94 -24.40 -9.77 1.07
CA LEU A 94 -23.64 -11.00 0.90
C LEU A 94 -23.83 -11.88 2.15
N GLN A 95 -24.13 -13.16 1.92
CA GLN A 95 -24.42 -14.13 2.97
C GLN A 95 -23.11 -14.75 3.49
N ALA A 96 -22.26 -13.91 4.07
CA ALA A 96 -20.95 -14.29 4.58
C ALA A 96 -20.99 -14.88 6.00
N GLY A 97 -22.18 -14.97 6.62
CA GLY A 97 -22.37 -15.43 7.98
C GLY A 97 -22.25 -14.33 9.02
N ASP A 98 -21.96 -14.71 10.26
CA ASP A 98 -21.80 -13.77 11.38
C ASP A 98 -20.57 -12.88 11.15
N PRO A 99 -20.72 -11.54 11.13
CA PRO A 99 -19.61 -10.60 10.96
C PRO A 99 -18.81 -10.36 12.25
N THR A 100 -19.14 -10.99 13.36
CA THR A 100 -18.44 -10.82 14.63
C THR A 100 -17.02 -11.36 14.52
N ASP A 101 -16.04 -10.53 14.93
CA ASP A 101 -14.61 -10.87 14.92
C ASP A 101 -14.07 -11.35 13.56
N ARG A 102 -14.54 -10.68 12.50
CA ARG A 102 -14.12 -10.94 11.12
C ARG A 102 -13.92 -9.65 10.34
N TYR A 103 -13.05 -9.71 9.34
CA TYR A 103 -12.79 -8.65 8.39
C TYR A 103 -13.17 -9.09 6.98
N PHE A 104 -13.89 -8.23 6.26
CA PHE A 104 -14.26 -8.42 4.86
C PHE A 104 -13.53 -7.39 4.01
N THR A 105 -12.54 -7.83 3.25
CA THR A 105 -11.55 -6.94 2.67
C THR A 105 -11.44 -7.11 1.14
N ASN A 106 -10.88 -6.10 0.47
CA ASN A 106 -10.42 -6.19 -0.91
C ASN A 106 -11.50 -6.68 -1.89
N ILE A 107 -12.64 -5.99 -1.89
CA ILE A 107 -13.78 -6.30 -2.76
C ILE A 107 -13.38 -6.10 -4.23
N SER A 108 -13.68 -7.11 -5.05
CA SER A 108 -13.43 -7.13 -6.49
C SER A 108 -14.62 -7.68 -7.25
N TRP A 109 -14.90 -7.13 -8.43
CA TRP A 109 -15.95 -7.59 -9.31
C TRP A 109 -15.41 -8.55 -10.38
N SER A 110 -16.20 -9.58 -10.75
CA SER A 110 -15.95 -10.33 -11.96
C SER A 110 -16.10 -9.43 -13.20
N PRO A 111 -15.43 -9.75 -14.32
CA PRO A 111 -15.54 -8.96 -15.56
C PRO A 111 -16.99 -8.81 -16.07
N ASP A 112 -17.86 -9.79 -15.82
CA ASP A 112 -19.26 -9.80 -16.22
C ASP A 112 -20.21 -9.16 -15.18
N SER A 113 -19.67 -8.58 -14.10
CA SER A 113 -20.43 -7.90 -13.03
C SER A 113 -21.46 -8.79 -12.29
N LYS A 114 -21.27 -10.12 -12.31
CA LYS A 114 -22.20 -11.08 -11.68
C LYS A 114 -21.70 -11.66 -10.37
N THR A 115 -20.39 -11.60 -10.14
CA THR A 115 -19.75 -12.18 -8.96
C THR A 115 -18.93 -11.13 -8.24
N ILE A 116 -18.98 -11.14 -6.91
CA ILE A 116 -18.10 -10.39 -6.04
C ILE A 116 -17.12 -11.36 -5.40
N TYR A 117 -15.87 -11.00 -5.41
CA TYR A 117 -14.78 -11.66 -4.69
C TYR A 117 -14.35 -10.77 -3.53
N MET A 118 -14.09 -11.36 -2.38
CA MET A 118 -13.50 -10.65 -1.25
C MET A 118 -12.64 -11.59 -0.43
N PHE A 119 -11.66 -11.03 0.28
CA PHE A 119 -10.96 -11.77 1.31
C PHE A 119 -11.71 -11.67 2.63
N GLU A 120 -11.88 -12.82 3.26
CA GLU A 120 -12.45 -12.97 4.60
C GLU A 120 -11.31 -13.35 5.54
N LEU A 121 -11.09 -12.54 6.56
CA LEU A 121 -10.01 -12.72 7.52
C LEU A 121 -10.60 -12.80 8.93
N ASN A 122 -10.11 -13.70 9.77
CA ASN A 122 -10.48 -13.74 11.17
C ASN A 122 -9.86 -12.59 11.95
N ARG A 123 -10.34 -12.31 13.17
CA ARG A 123 -9.83 -11.21 13.99
C ARG A 123 -8.39 -11.44 14.45
N ASP A 124 -7.98 -12.68 14.64
CA ASP A 124 -6.59 -13.03 14.97
C ASP A 124 -5.65 -12.82 13.77
N GLN A 125 -6.22 -12.52 12.60
CA GLN A 125 -5.51 -12.18 11.36
C GLN A 125 -4.56 -13.28 10.88
N ASN A 126 -4.85 -14.52 11.15
CA ASN A 126 -4.00 -15.67 10.81
C ASN A 126 -4.68 -16.72 9.92
N ASP A 127 -5.94 -16.49 9.54
CA ASP A 127 -6.76 -17.38 8.74
C ASP A 127 -7.56 -16.56 7.71
N CYS A 128 -7.16 -16.65 6.43
CA CYS A 128 -7.63 -15.79 5.34
C CYS A 128 -8.17 -16.63 4.17
N HIS A 129 -9.39 -16.32 3.71
CA HIS A 129 -10.07 -17.02 2.63
C HIS A 129 -10.43 -16.06 1.49
N LEU A 130 -10.20 -16.44 0.25
CA LEU A 130 -10.77 -15.76 -0.92
C LEU A 130 -12.09 -16.42 -1.30
N VAL A 131 -13.19 -15.70 -1.22
CA VAL A 131 -14.53 -16.21 -1.40
C VAL A 131 -15.27 -15.48 -2.51
N ALA A 132 -16.05 -16.22 -3.30
CA ALA A 132 -16.88 -15.73 -4.38
C ALA A 132 -18.37 -15.72 -3.96
N TYR A 133 -19.06 -14.61 -4.28
CA TYR A 133 -20.47 -14.39 -4.00
C TYR A 133 -21.25 -14.00 -5.24
N ASN A 134 -22.46 -14.53 -5.40
CA ASN A 134 -23.37 -14.08 -6.43
C ASN A 134 -23.88 -12.66 -6.11
N ALA A 135 -23.66 -11.70 -7.00
CA ALA A 135 -23.98 -10.30 -6.78
C ALA A 135 -25.48 -9.97 -6.78
N GLU A 136 -26.33 -10.86 -7.35
CA GLU A 136 -27.77 -10.67 -7.40
C GLU A 136 -28.50 -11.26 -6.19
N THR A 137 -28.00 -12.38 -5.68
CA THR A 137 -28.67 -13.12 -4.59
C THR A 137 -27.95 -12.99 -3.25
N GLY A 138 -26.70 -12.50 -3.25
CA GLY A 138 -25.83 -12.46 -2.09
C GLY A 138 -25.31 -13.83 -1.65
N LYS A 139 -25.67 -14.93 -2.31
CA LYS A 139 -25.29 -16.27 -1.89
C LYS A 139 -23.80 -16.55 -2.12
N LYS A 140 -23.16 -17.20 -1.15
CA LYS A 140 -21.82 -17.76 -1.30
C LYS A 140 -21.84 -18.81 -2.42
N GLN A 141 -20.92 -18.67 -3.38
CA GLN A 141 -20.77 -19.61 -4.50
C GLN A 141 -19.71 -20.66 -4.18
N CYS A 142 -18.52 -20.22 -3.83
CA CYS A 142 -17.40 -21.08 -3.49
C CYS A 142 -16.31 -20.32 -2.74
N GLU A 143 -15.43 -21.08 -2.13
CA GLU A 143 -14.14 -20.65 -1.65
C GLU A 143 -13.09 -21.04 -2.69
N LEU A 144 -12.21 -20.10 -3.03
CA LEU A 144 -11.21 -20.26 -4.09
C LEU A 144 -9.80 -20.48 -3.56
N TYR A 145 -9.48 -19.84 -2.43
CA TYR A 145 -8.14 -19.86 -1.87
C TYR A 145 -8.19 -19.72 -0.36
N HIS A 146 -7.24 -20.37 0.31
CA HIS A 146 -7.06 -20.32 1.74
C HIS A 146 -5.58 -20.13 2.07
N GLU A 147 -5.28 -19.22 2.99
CA GLU A 147 -3.93 -18.94 3.49
C GLU A 147 -3.96 -18.79 5.00
N THR A 148 -3.05 -19.47 5.67
CA THR A 148 -2.85 -19.36 7.12
C THR A 148 -1.40 -19.00 7.44
N ASP A 149 -1.18 -18.39 8.60
CA ASP A 149 0.14 -18.07 9.11
C ASP A 149 0.16 -18.18 10.64
N GLU A 150 1.28 -18.56 11.20
CA GLU A 150 1.43 -18.66 12.68
C GLU A 150 1.35 -17.30 13.38
N LYS A 151 1.71 -16.21 12.68
CA LYS A 151 1.64 -14.83 13.19
C LYS A 151 0.46 -14.09 12.60
N TYR A 152 0.56 -13.68 11.30
CA TYR A 152 -0.54 -13.00 10.63
C TYR A 152 -0.45 -13.07 9.11
N VAL A 153 -1.60 -12.99 8.47
CA VAL A 153 -1.80 -12.82 7.02
C VAL A 153 -2.40 -11.43 6.80
N GLU A 154 -1.83 -10.68 5.86
CA GLU A 154 -2.32 -9.36 5.47
C GLU A 154 -2.73 -9.33 3.99
N PRO A 155 -4.02 -9.47 3.68
CA PRO A 155 -4.52 -9.29 2.32
C PRO A 155 -4.59 -7.79 2.00
N GLN A 156 -3.52 -7.22 1.45
CA GLN A 156 -3.40 -5.78 1.18
C GLN A 156 -3.97 -5.34 -0.17
N ASN A 157 -4.25 -6.29 -1.08
CA ASN A 157 -4.64 -5.97 -2.44
C ASN A 157 -5.81 -6.82 -2.92
N PRO A 158 -6.78 -6.23 -3.66
CA PRO A 158 -7.82 -7.00 -4.32
C PRO A 158 -7.24 -7.86 -5.44
N ILE A 159 -7.96 -8.92 -5.82
CA ILE A 159 -7.66 -9.62 -7.06
C ILE A 159 -7.98 -8.72 -8.25
N VAL A 160 -7.19 -8.84 -9.33
CA VAL A 160 -7.35 -8.03 -10.54
C VAL A 160 -7.42 -8.93 -11.76
N PHE A 161 -8.58 -8.96 -12.43
CA PHE A 161 -8.76 -9.77 -13.64
C PHE A 161 -7.90 -9.27 -14.80
N LEU A 162 -7.42 -10.22 -15.61
CA LEU A 162 -6.68 -9.89 -16.82
C LEU A 162 -7.64 -9.28 -17.85
N PRO A 163 -7.34 -8.10 -18.45
CA PRO A 163 -8.25 -7.47 -19.41
C PRO A 163 -8.47 -8.26 -20.72
N TRP A 164 -7.73 -9.33 -20.94
CA TRP A 164 -7.82 -10.21 -22.14
C TRP A 164 -8.25 -11.65 -21.80
N ASP A 165 -8.54 -11.95 -20.53
CA ASP A 165 -8.97 -13.28 -20.10
C ASP A 165 -9.85 -13.19 -18.86
N ASN A 166 -11.14 -13.35 -19.05
CA ASN A 166 -12.16 -13.25 -18.00
C ASN A 166 -12.09 -14.36 -16.94
N ASN A 167 -11.29 -15.42 -17.20
CA ASN A 167 -11.15 -16.53 -16.27
C ASN A 167 -9.85 -16.46 -15.46
N SER A 168 -9.00 -15.50 -15.75
CA SER A 168 -7.72 -15.36 -15.05
C SER A 168 -7.59 -14.02 -14.37
N PHE A 169 -7.00 -14.03 -13.18
CA PHE A 169 -6.73 -12.83 -12.40
C PHE A 169 -5.36 -12.90 -11.73
N ILE A 170 -4.86 -11.75 -11.32
CA ILE A 170 -3.67 -11.62 -10.50
C ILE A 170 -4.09 -11.51 -9.04
N MET A 171 -3.48 -12.34 -8.21
CA MET A 171 -3.53 -12.26 -6.76
C MET A 171 -2.14 -11.90 -6.24
N GLN A 172 -2.07 -11.07 -5.22
CA GLN A 172 -0.84 -10.80 -4.50
C GLN A 172 -0.86 -11.53 -3.17
N SER A 173 0.25 -12.13 -2.79
CA SER A 173 0.40 -12.84 -1.50
C SER A 173 1.86 -12.85 -1.07
N ARG A 174 2.06 -12.85 0.25
CA ARG A 174 3.37 -12.98 0.93
C ARG A 174 3.65 -14.40 1.39
N LYS A 175 2.94 -15.40 0.88
CA LYS A 175 3.02 -16.81 1.31
C LYS A 175 4.40 -17.46 1.15
N ASP A 176 5.25 -16.91 0.27
CA ASP A 176 6.63 -17.34 0.10
C ASP A 176 7.66 -16.47 0.84
N GLY A 177 7.19 -15.57 1.71
CA GLY A 177 8.00 -14.67 2.51
C GLY A 177 8.12 -13.25 1.98
N TYR A 178 7.73 -12.97 0.73
CA TYR A 178 7.74 -11.65 0.10
C TYR A 178 6.48 -11.44 -0.71
N ASN A 179 6.04 -10.17 -0.88
CA ASN A 179 4.85 -9.90 -1.70
C ASN A 179 5.15 -10.13 -3.18
N HIS A 180 4.49 -11.13 -3.76
CA HIS A 180 4.67 -11.52 -5.16
C HIS A 180 3.34 -11.69 -5.89
N LEU A 181 3.42 -11.66 -7.23
CA LEU A 181 2.28 -11.87 -8.12
C LEU A 181 2.07 -13.37 -8.36
N TYR A 182 0.81 -13.77 -8.28
CA TYR A 182 0.32 -15.11 -8.61
C TYR A 182 -0.74 -14.99 -9.70
N LEU A 183 -0.53 -15.68 -10.82
CA LEU A 183 -1.55 -15.86 -11.85
C LEU A 183 -2.48 -16.97 -11.41
N CYS A 184 -3.73 -16.64 -11.24
CA CYS A 184 -4.81 -17.54 -10.83
C CYS A 184 -5.75 -17.72 -12.00
N THR A 185 -6.09 -18.96 -12.36
CA THR A 185 -7.01 -19.29 -13.45
C THR A 185 -8.15 -20.15 -12.90
N LEU A 186 -9.38 -19.69 -13.08
CA LEU A 186 -10.61 -20.43 -12.72
C LEU A 186 -10.77 -21.64 -13.67
N GLY A 187 -10.72 -22.81 -13.10
CA GLY A 187 -10.95 -24.07 -13.80
C GLY A 187 -12.38 -24.59 -13.63
N LYS A 188 -12.61 -25.82 -14.06
CA LYS A 188 -13.89 -26.53 -13.84
C LYS A 188 -14.13 -26.72 -12.34
N GLU A 189 -15.41 -26.73 -11.94
CA GLU A 189 -15.84 -26.95 -10.55
C GLU A 189 -15.25 -25.93 -9.54
N ASN A 190 -15.00 -24.69 -10.01
CA ASN A 190 -14.38 -23.61 -9.20
C ASN A 190 -12.98 -23.93 -8.65
N LYS A 191 -12.29 -24.91 -9.25
CA LYS A 191 -10.91 -25.20 -8.87
C LYS A 191 -9.98 -24.10 -9.38
N LEU A 192 -9.20 -23.50 -8.48
CA LEU A 192 -8.24 -22.47 -8.82
C LEU A 192 -6.87 -23.07 -9.14
N ASN A 193 -6.37 -22.79 -10.36
CA ASN A 193 -4.99 -23.09 -10.72
C ASN A 193 -4.14 -21.86 -10.43
N ILE A 194 -3.12 -22.01 -9.59
CA ILE A 194 -2.26 -20.91 -9.14
C ILE A 194 -0.84 -21.13 -9.63
N ARG A 195 -0.29 -20.13 -10.33
CA ARG A 195 1.10 -20.09 -10.77
C ARG A 195 1.79 -18.82 -10.31
N GLN A 196 2.88 -18.93 -9.57
CA GLN A 196 3.68 -17.79 -9.16
C GLN A 196 4.35 -17.15 -10.39
N LEU A 197 4.20 -15.84 -10.55
CA LEU A 197 4.77 -15.05 -11.66
C LEU A 197 6.09 -14.38 -11.30
N THR A 198 6.19 -13.90 -10.07
CA THR A 198 7.39 -13.23 -9.57
C THR A 198 7.88 -13.93 -8.31
N SER A 199 9.20 -13.95 -8.11
CA SER A 199 9.83 -14.59 -6.95
C SER A 199 11.17 -13.94 -6.63
N GLY A 200 11.64 -14.08 -5.40
CA GLY A 200 12.93 -13.57 -4.95
C GLY A 200 12.86 -12.89 -3.60
N LYS A 201 13.99 -12.42 -3.08
CA LYS A 201 14.06 -11.68 -1.80
C LYS A 201 13.81 -10.19 -2.02
N TRP A 202 12.66 -9.87 -2.58
CA TRP A 202 12.19 -8.51 -2.90
C TRP A 202 10.67 -8.51 -3.02
N GLU A 203 10.04 -7.36 -3.03
CA GLU A 203 8.59 -7.22 -3.03
C GLU A 203 8.06 -6.47 -4.25
N VAL A 204 6.92 -6.92 -4.75
CA VAL A 204 6.02 -6.10 -5.54
C VAL A 204 5.39 -5.07 -4.60
N MET A 205 5.70 -3.80 -4.81
CA MET A 205 5.21 -2.71 -3.96
C MET A 205 3.89 -2.15 -4.47
N ASP A 206 3.66 -2.24 -5.79
CA ASP A 206 2.42 -1.76 -6.40
C ASP A 206 2.20 -2.42 -7.77
N MET A 207 0.94 -2.58 -8.17
CA MET A 207 0.54 -3.01 -9.49
C MET A 207 -0.13 -1.85 -10.23
N LEU A 208 0.60 -1.24 -11.17
CA LEU A 208 0.15 -0.04 -11.89
C LEU A 208 -0.91 -0.32 -12.95
N GLY A 209 -0.97 -1.53 -13.49
CA GLY A 209 -1.93 -1.95 -14.51
C GLY A 209 -1.32 -2.86 -15.57
N PHE A 210 -1.89 -2.83 -16.77
CA PHE A 210 -1.56 -3.78 -17.83
C PHE A 210 -1.17 -3.11 -19.14
N ASN A 211 -0.21 -3.69 -19.84
CA ASN A 211 -0.02 -3.50 -21.28
C ASN A 211 -0.73 -4.65 -22.01
N THR A 212 -1.91 -4.40 -22.54
CA THR A 212 -2.77 -5.41 -23.18
C THR A 212 -2.19 -5.96 -24.46
N LYS A 213 -1.47 -5.13 -25.25
CA LYS A 213 -0.81 -5.55 -26.49
C LYS A 213 0.32 -6.55 -26.22
N ARG A 214 1.07 -6.35 -25.13
CA ARG A 214 2.21 -7.20 -24.76
C ARG A 214 1.83 -8.29 -23.76
N LYS A 215 0.60 -8.27 -23.25
CA LYS A 215 0.13 -9.19 -22.20
C LYS A 215 1.08 -9.18 -21.01
N SER A 216 1.45 -7.98 -20.57
CA SER A 216 2.33 -7.77 -19.41
C SER A 216 1.65 -6.95 -18.33
N ILE A 217 2.09 -7.16 -17.10
CA ILE A 217 1.69 -6.40 -15.91
C ILE A 217 2.78 -5.38 -15.64
N ILE A 218 2.40 -4.13 -15.39
CA ILE A 218 3.34 -3.08 -15.01
C ILE A 218 3.29 -2.95 -13.50
N ILE A 219 4.44 -3.12 -12.87
CA ILE A 219 4.59 -3.12 -11.41
C ILE A 219 5.66 -2.13 -10.96
N ALA A 220 5.54 -1.70 -9.73
CA ALA A 220 6.64 -1.14 -8.97
C ALA A 220 7.19 -2.19 -8.01
N SER A 221 8.51 -2.29 -7.89
CA SER A 221 9.15 -3.25 -6.98
C SER A 221 10.49 -2.71 -6.47
N ASN A 222 10.98 -3.32 -5.39
CA ASN A 222 12.30 -3.05 -4.84
C ASN A 222 13.33 -4.13 -5.21
N GLU A 223 13.14 -4.78 -6.35
CA GLU A 223 14.00 -5.87 -6.84
C GLU A 223 15.48 -5.47 -6.94
N LEU A 224 15.78 -4.22 -7.30
CA LEU A 224 17.15 -3.74 -7.44
C LEU A 224 17.82 -3.40 -6.11
N SER A 225 17.06 -2.95 -5.13
CA SER A 225 17.55 -2.61 -3.78
C SER A 225 16.39 -2.38 -2.82
N PRO A 226 16.49 -2.77 -1.55
CA PRO A 226 15.47 -2.52 -0.53
C PRO A 226 15.11 -1.04 -0.33
N ILE A 227 16.01 -0.12 -0.68
CA ILE A 227 15.80 1.34 -0.56
C ILE A 227 15.38 2.00 -1.87
N GLN A 228 15.21 1.23 -2.96
CA GLN A 228 14.80 1.72 -4.27
C GLN A 228 13.41 1.23 -4.62
N ARG A 229 12.74 1.99 -5.47
CA ARG A 229 11.48 1.59 -6.09
C ARG A 229 11.61 1.79 -7.59
N ASN A 230 11.57 0.69 -8.33
CA ASN A 230 11.75 0.69 -9.78
C ASN A 230 10.50 0.09 -10.48
N ILE A 231 10.33 0.42 -11.75
CA ILE A 231 9.17 0.00 -12.54
C ILE A 231 9.58 -1.11 -13.49
N PHE A 232 8.80 -2.18 -13.51
CA PHE A 232 9.02 -3.33 -14.38
C PHE A 232 7.76 -3.70 -15.15
N ALA A 233 7.94 -4.17 -16.37
CA ALA A 233 6.93 -4.90 -17.13
C ALA A 233 7.17 -6.42 -16.94
N VAL A 234 6.18 -7.13 -16.43
CA VAL A 234 6.22 -8.59 -16.19
C VAL A 234 5.38 -9.28 -17.25
N ASP A 235 6.00 -10.09 -18.09
CA ASP A 235 5.30 -10.91 -19.09
C ASP A 235 4.46 -11.99 -18.39
N VAL A 236 3.15 -12.00 -18.62
CA VAL A 236 2.22 -12.89 -17.91
C VAL A 236 2.47 -14.38 -18.23
N LYS A 237 2.97 -14.69 -19.42
CA LYS A 237 3.24 -16.07 -19.84
C LYS A 237 4.51 -16.64 -19.21
N SER A 238 5.60 -15.89 -19.27
CA SER A 238 6.94 -16.35 -18.88
C SER A 238 7.39 -15.87 -17.50
N GLY A 239 6.78 -14.83 -16.94
CA GLY A 239 7.27 -14.14 -15.74
C GLY A 239 8.52 -13.29 -15.97
N LYS A 240 9.00 -13.18 -17.22
CA LYS A 240 10.17 -12.36 -17.55
C LYS A 240 9.88 -10.90 -17.25
N ARG A 241 10.83 -10.24 -16.58
CA ARG A 241 10.75 -8.82 -16.23
C ARG A 241 11.63 -7.99 -17.16
N THR A 242 11.11 -6.83 -17.55
CA THR A 242 11.83 -5.81 -18.32
C THR A 242 11.72 -4.50 -17.58
N LEU A 243 12.85 -3.83 -17.35
CA LEU A 243 12.86 -2.51 -16.71
C LEU A 243 12.04 -1.52 -17.56
N ALA A 244 11.12 -0.82 -16.93
CA ALA A 244 10.16 0.10 -17.55
C ALA A 244 10.21 1.50 -16.94
N ASP A 245 11.36 1.86 -16.36
CA ASP A 245 11.67 3.21 -15.89
C ASP A 245 12.92 3.76 -16.58
N ASP A 246 13.32 4.99 -16.23
CA ASP A 246 14.50 5.68 -16.80
C ASP A 246 15.85 5.13 -16.26
N GLY A 247 15.85 4.08 -15.45
CA GLY A 247 17.05 3.39 -14.92
C GLY A 247 17.76 4.13 -13.80
N GLY A 248 17.16 5.15 -13.22
CA GLY A 248 17.75 5.88 -12.08
C GLY A 248 17.74 5.06 -10.79
N LYS A 249 18.83 5.12 -10.03
CA LYS A 249 18.92 4.49 -8.70
C LYS A 249 18.21 5.34 -7.66
N GLY A 250 16.87 5.31 -7.69
CA GLY A 250 16.05 6.19 -6.89
C GLY A 250 14.68 5.58 -6.56
N TRP A 251 13.74 6.47 -6.34
CA TRP A 251 12.36 6.12 -6.02
C TRP A 251 11.44 6.65 -7.12
N HIS A 252 10.92 5.73 -7.93
CA HIS A 252 10.09 6.01 -9.10
C HIS A 252 8.61 6.02 -8.74
N ASN A 253 7.95 7.18 -8.84
CA ASN A 253 6.51 7.33 -8.73
C ASN A 253 5.94 7.43 -10.15
N ALA A 254 5.45 6.31 -10.65
CA ALA A 254 5.05 6.17 -12.03
C ALA A 254 3.54 6.21 -12.20
N LEU A 255 3.08 6.83 -13.29
CA LEU A 255 1.71 6.76 -13.77
C LEU A 255 1.69 6.01 -15.09
N LEU A 256 0.85 4.99 -15.17
CA LEU A 256 0.68 4.20 -16.40
C LEU A 256 -0.31 4.88 -17.34
N SER A 257 0.01 4.95 -18.63
CA SER A 257 -0.94 5.40 -19.65
C SER A 257 -2.12 4.42 -19.75
N THR A 258 -3.27 4.90 -20.20
CA THR A 258 -4.49 4.07 -20.37
C THR A 258 -4.25 2.88 -21.31
N SER A 259 -3.37 3.02 -22.31
CA SER A 259 -2.98 1.92 -23.20
C SER A 259 -2.03 0.91 -22.56
N GLY A 260 -1.41 1.25 -21.42
CA GLY A 260 -0.34 0.47 -20.80
C GLY A 260 0.99 0.51 -21.54
N GLU A 261 1.11 1.25 -22.64
CA GLU A 261 2.30 1.26 -23.49
C GLU A 261 3.40 2.19 -22.98
N TYR A 262 3.02 3.19 -22.17
CA TYR A 262 3.94 4.21 -21.65
C TYR A 262 3.74 4.43 -20.16
N VAL A 263 4.85 4.73 -19.51
CA VAL A 263 4.91 5.19 -18.13
C VAL A 263 5.38 6.63 -18.11
N TYR A 264 4.63 7.49 -17.40
CA TYR A 264 5.11 8.78 -16.94
C TYR A 264 5.90 8.52 -15.65
N ASP A 265 7.21 8.50 -15.77
CA ASP A 265 8.13 8.22 -14.69
C ASP A 265 8.58 9.51 -14.01
N ASN A 266 8.11 9.74 -12.80
CA ASN A 266 8.46 10.89 -11.98
C ASN A 266 9.24 10.39 -10.76
N TYR A 267 10.54 10.65 -10.71
CA TYR A 267 11.39 10.10 -9.67
C TYR A 267 12.42 11.08 -9.13
N SER A 268 12.98 10.74 -7.99
CA SER A 268 14.16 11.38 -7.42
C SER A 268 15.23 10.35 -7.08
N THR A 269 16.47 10.81 -7.00
CA THR A 269 17.59 10.04 -6.47
C THR A 269 18.22 10.82 -5.31
N PRO A 270 19.17 10.26 -4.55
CA PRO A 270 19.83 11.03 -3.49
C PRO A 270 20.51 12.33 -3.96
N SER A 271 20.87 12.41 -5.26
CA SER A 271 21.56 13.56 -5.87
C SER A 271 20.72 14.34 -6.88
N ILE A 272 19.51 13.89 -7.22
CA ILE A 272 18.62 14.56 -8.18
C ILE A 272 17.28 14.79 -7.49
N PRO A 273 16.86 16.06 -7.28
CA PRO A 273 15.63 16.36 -6.56
C PRO A 273 14.38 15.83 -7.26
N ARG A 274 14.37 15.92 -8.59
CA ARG A 274 13.23 15.44 -9.41
C ARG A 274 13.68 15.24 -10.84
N LYS A 275 13.28 14.11 -11.42
CA LYS A 275 13.40 13.85 -12.84
C LYS A 275 12.11 13.28 -13.40
N ILE A 276 11.77 13.62 -14.64
CA ILE A 276 10.59 13.12 -15.34
C ILE A 276 11.03 12.58 -16.70
N ALA A 277 10.55 11.39 -17.03
CA ALA A 277 10.73 10.76 -18.33
C ALA A 277 9.44 10.08 -18.79
N ILE A 278 9.29 9.91 -20.09
CA ILE A 278 8.28 9.03 -20.68
C ILE A 278 8.97 7.75 -21.12
N VAL A 279 8.54 6.64 -20.58
CA VAL A 279 9.20 5.34 -20.81
C VAL A 279 8.26 4.38 -21.52
N ASN A 280 8.76 3.73 -22.56
CA ASN A 280 8.03 2.67 -23.27
C ASN A 280 8.12 1.35 -22.47
N THR A 281 6.97 0.81 -22.07
CA THR A 281 6.90 -0.39 -21.21
C THR A 281 7.34 -1.69 -21.90
N ALA A 282 7.39 -1.70 -23.24
CA ALA A 282 7.78 -2.89 -24.01
C ALA A 282 9.30 -3.10 -24.08
N ASN A 283 10.08 -2.03 -23.98
CA ASN A 283 11.53 -2.08 -24.22
C ASN A 283 12.37 -1.20 -23.27
N GLY A 284 11.72 -0.46 -22.36
CA GLY A 284 12.40 0.42 -21.40
C GLY A 284 13.01 1.69 -22.03
N LYS A 285 12.72 2.00 -23.31
CA LYS A 285 13.26 3.21 -23.93
C LYS A 285 12.65 4.44 -23.29
N ALA A 286 13.48 5.24 -22.64
CA ALA A 286 13.09 6.48 -21.99
C ALA A 286 13.33 7.69 -22.89
N ILE A 287 12.41 8.65 -22.83
CA ILE A 287 12.53 9.99 -23.40
C ILE A 287 12.55 10.97 -22.21
N PRO A 288 13.70 11.57 -21.88
CA PRO A 288 13.78 12.56 -20.81
C PRO A 288 12.90 13.77 -21.13
N PHE A 289 12.15 14.23 -20.14
CA PHE A 289 11.26 15.38 -20.26
C PHE A 289 11.71 16.55 -19.39
N PHE A 290 12.15 16.27 -18.14
CA PHE A 290 12.51 17.31 -17.20
C PHE A 290 13.55 16.77 -16.19
N THR A 291 14.48 17.64 -15.81
CA THR A 291 15.38 17.40 -14.66
C THR A 291 15.46 18.69 -13.86
N ALA A 292 15.08 18.63 -12.58
CA ALA A 292 15.16 19.77 -11.69
C ALA A 292 16.60 20.07 -11.31
N GLU A 293 16.93 21.35 -11.22
CA GLU A 293 18.17 21.79 -10.60
C GLU A 293 18.09 21.60 -9.08
N ASP A 294 19.26 21.52 -8.46
CA ASP A 294 19.36 21.46 -7.00
C ASP A 294 18.83 22.76 -6.39
N PRO A 295 17.72 22.73 -5.61
CA PRO A 295 17.15 23.92 -4.99
C PRO A 295 18.05 24.52 -3.89
N TRP A 296 19.04 23.76 -3.42
CA TRP A 296 20.00 24.19 -2.41
C TRP A 296 21.31 24.76 -3.00
N LYS A 297 21.40 24.85 -4.35
CA LYS A 297 22.57 25.40 -5.01
C LYS A 297 22.91 26.80 -4.50
N GLY A 298 24.11 26.96 -3.98
CA GLY A 298 24.57 28.23 -3.40
C GLY A 298 24.26 28.41 -1.91
N TYR A 299 23.57 27.48 -1.29
CA TYR A 299 23.37 27.44 0.15
C TYR A 299 24.38 26.53 0.83
N ASN A 300 24.75 26.86 2.07
CA ASN A 300 25.54 25.98 2.90
C ASN A 300 24.64 24.99 3.61
N VAL A 301 24.56 23.77 3.07
CA VAL A 301 23.67 22.71 3.56
C VAL A 301 24.44 21.61 4.28
N PRO A 302 23.79 20.85 5.18
CA PRO A 302 24.36 19.67 5.82
C PRO A 302 24.73 18.58 4.82
N GLU A 303 25.59 17.66 5.23
CA GLU A 303 25.87 16.44 4.49
C GLU A 303 24.77 15.41 4.76
N TYR A 304 24.17 14.87 3.68
CA TYR A 304 23.22 13.78 3.73
C TYR A 304 23.89 12.49 3.32
N SER A 305 23.81 11.48 4.16
CA SER A 305 24.43 10.17 3.92
C SER A 305 23.52 9.02 4.34
N MET A 306 23.78 7.86 3.76
CA MET A 306 23.08 6.62 4.08
C MET A 306 24.12 5.52 4.29
N GLY A 307 23.80 4.58 5.17
CA GLY A 307 24.61 3.40 5.45
C GLY A 307 23.78 2.28 6.01
N SER A 308 24.46 1.23 6.44
CA SER A 308 23.83 0.12 7.14
C SER A 308 24.60 -0.28 8.38
N ILE A 309 23.90 -0.83 9.35
CA ILE A 309 24.46 -1.48 10.54
C ILE A 309 23.89 -2.88 10.67
N LYS A 310 24.57 -3.77 11.36
CA LYS A 310 24.07 -5.12 11.64
C LYS A 310 23.54 -5.21 13.05
N ASN A 311 22.39 -5.89 13.17
CA ASN A 311 21.84 -6.39 14.42
C ASN A 311 21.79 -7.92 14.32
N GLY A 312 22.78 -8.62 14.87
CA GLY A 312 23.05 -10.01 14.54
C GLY A 312 23.36 -10.17 13.05
N ASP A 313 22.66 -11.04 12.36
CA ASP A 313 22.80 -11.25 10.91
C ASP A 313 21.94 -10.30 10.07
N THR A 314 21.08 -9.50 10.72
CA THR A 314 20.14 -8.62 10.03
C THR A 314 20.78 -7.27 9.73
N GLU A 315 20.80 -6.89 8.46
CA GLU A 315 21.24 -5.56 8.01
C GLU A 315 20.09 -4.55 8.17
N LEU A 316 20.36 -3.44 8.84
CA LEU A 316 19.45 -2.33 9.05
C LEU A 316 19.97 -1.09 8.34
N PHE A 317 19.14 -0.47 7.52
CA PHE A 317 19.52 0.77 6.83
C PHE A 317 19.26 1.99 7.72
N TYR A 318 20.19 2.96 7.64
CA TYR A 318 20.04 4.25 8.29
C TYR A 318 20.40 5.39 7.34
N ARG A 319 19.86 6.57 7.59
CA ARG A 319 20.36 7.81 7.03
C ARG A 319 20.87 8.71 8.14
N MET A 320 21.85 9.55 7.78
CA MET A 320 22.42 10.56 8.66
C MET A 320 22.39 11.92 8.00
N VAL A 321 22.04 12.95 8.79
CA VAL A 321 22.24 14.35 8.43
C VAL A 321 23.28 14.90 9.39
N LYS A 322 24.46 15.23 8.86
CA LYS A 322 25.62 15.66 9.65
C LYS A 322 25.64 17.17 9.78
N PRO A 323 26.10 17.72 10.92
CA PRO A 323 26.34 19.15 11.07
C PRO A 323 27.18 19.73 9.95
N ILE A 324 26.95 21.00 9.62
CA ILE A 324 27.82 21.73 8.71
C ILE A 324 29.24 21.78 9.30
N ASN A 325 30.25 21.52 8.47
CA ASN A 325 31.66 21.38 8.89
C ASN A 325 31.87 20.25 9.93
N PHE A 326 31.18 19.12 9.72
CA PHE A 326 31.29 17.93 10.57
C PHE A 326 32.79 17.50 10.69
N ASP A 327 33.22 17.31 11.92
CA ASP A 327 34.56 16.84 12.29
C ASP A 327 34.43 15.56 13.11
N SER A 328 34.83 14.42 12.56
CA SER A 328 34.72 13.10 13.20
C SER A 328 35.51 12.95 14.50
N THR A 329 36.41 13.89 14.81
CA THR A 329 37.17 13.92 16.08
C THR A 329 36.41 14.58 17.22
N LYS A 330 35.29 15.26 16.92
CA LYS A 330 34.46 15.98 17.89
C LYS A 330 33.23 15.15 18.30
N LYS A 331 32.68 15.49 19.45
CA LYS A 331 31.39 14.97 19.92
C LYS A 331 30.29 15.94 19.56
N TYR A 332 29.17 15.41 19.13
CA TYR A 332 27.94 16.15 18.77
C TYR A 332 26.74 15.65 19.56
N PRO A 333 25.80 16.52 19.89
CA PRO A 333 24.49 16.05 20.34
C PRO A 333 23.81 15.31 19.18
N VAL A 334 23.12 14.21 19.49
CA VAL A 334 22.49 13.35 18.49
C VAL A 334 20.97 13.33 18.71
N VAL A 335 20.23 13.52 17.63
CA VAL A 335 18.79 13.23 17.58
C VAL A 335 18.60 11.90 16.84
N VAL A 336 18.08 10.91 17.55
CA VAL A 336 17.75 9.59 16.98
C VAL A 336 16.24 9.56 16.70
N TYR A 337 15.86 9.19 15.47
CA TYR A 337 14.47 8.96 15.10
C TYR A 337 14.31 7.52 14.64
N VAL A 338 13.41 6.80 15.29
CA VAL A 338 12.95 5.46 14.92
C VAL A 338 11.43 5.44 15.02
N TYR A 339 10.77 4.66 14.18
CA TYR A 339 9.34 4.43 14.35
C TYR A 339 9.09 3.37 15.44
N GLY A 340 9.87 2.30 15.43
CA GLY A 340 9.84 1.24 16.45
C GLY A 340 8.71 0.22 16.31
N GLY A 341 7.84 0.37 15.30
CA GLY A 341 6.71 -0.51 15.01
C GLY A 341 6.71 -1.03 13.57
N PRO A 342 5.67 -1.78 13.15
CA PRO A 342 5.55 -2.32 11.81
C PRO A 342 5.22 -1.23 10.77
N HIS A 343 5.36 -1.57 9.49
CA HIS A 343 4.93 -0.78 8.32
C HIS A 343 5.56 0.61 8.14
N ALA A 344 6.64 0.92 8.86
CA ALA A 344 7.37 2.15 8.62
C ALA A 344 8.48 1.96 7.59
N HIS A 345 8.73 2.99 6.77
CA HIS A 345 9.84 3.05 5.83
C HIS A 345 10.38 4.47 5.81
N ASN A 346 11.53 4.68 6.46
CA ASN A 346 12.11 6.02 6.67
C ASN A 346 13.38 6.27 5.85
N VAL A 347 14.02 5.20 5.35
CA VAL A 347 15.30 5.26 4.64
C VAL A 347 15.13 4.75 3.23
N ASP A 348 15.14 5.62 2.26
CA ASP A 348 15.04 5.29 0.83
C ASP A 348 15.95 6.17 -0.05
N ALA A 349 16.06 5.80 -1.31
CA ALA A 349 16.93 6.47 -2.27
C ALA A 349 16.28 7.70 -2.95
N ARG A 350 15.37 8.40 -2.28
CA ARG A 350 14.86 9.71 -2.72
C ARG A 350 15.89 10.80 -2.48
N TRP A 351 15.56 12.00 -2.90
CA TRP A 351 16.36 13.19 -2.68
C TRP A 351 16.78 13.31 -1.21
N HIS A 352 18.10 13.45 -0.99
CA HIS A 352 18.70 13.48 0.33
C HIS A 352 18.27 12.31 1.24
N TYR A 353 18.03 11.11 0.66
CA TYR A 353 17.57 9.91 1.38
C TYR A 353 16.29 10.12 2.19
N SER A 354 15.34 10.92 1.65
CA SER A 354 14.09 11.29 2.32
C SER A 354 14.26 12.12 3.60
N SER A 355 15.37 12.86 3.73
CA SER A 355 15.59 13.73 4.88
C SER A 355 14.54 14.84 4.95
N ARG A 356 14.04 15.09 6.15
CA ARG A 356 13.01 16.07 6.43
C ARG A 356 13.61 17.45 6.72
N SER A 357 12.82 18.50 6.52
CA SER A 357 13.28 19.89 6.74
C SER A 357 13.79 20.15 8.16
N TRP A 358 13.16 19.54 9.17
CA TRP A 358 13.57 19.69 10.56
C TRP A 358 14.94 19.05 10.84
N GLU A 359 15.27 17.92 10.17
CA GLU A 359 16.59 17.28 10.29
C GLU A 359 17.68 18.20 9.74
N THR A 360 17.43 18.83 8.59
CA THR A 360 18.32 19.84 8.01
C THR A 360 18.52 21.02 8.95
N TYR A 361 17.43 21.53 9.56
CA TYR A 361 17.51 22.63 10.54
C TYR A 361 18.32 22.24 11.78
N MET A 362 18.06 21.05 12.35
CA MET A 362 18.82 20.58 13.53
C MET A 362 20.29 20.39 13.22
N ALA A 363 20.63 19.86 12.04
CA ALA A 363 22.02 19.73 11.61
C ALA A 363 22.72 21.09 11.46
N GLN A 364 22.01 22.12 10.96
CA GLN A 364 22.53 23.50 10.94
C GLN A 364 22.78 24.07 12.34
N LYS A 365 22.04 23.58 13.35
CA LYS A 365 22.22 23.94 14.77
C LYS A 365 23.31 23.12 15.48
N GLY A 366 24.01 22.26 14.75
CA GLY A 366 25.13 21.46 15.29
C GLY A 366 24.72 20.09 15.83
N TYR A 367 23.51 19.61 15.55
CA TYR A 367 23.06 18.26 15.91
C TYR A 367 23.37 17.28 14.78
N LEU A 368 23.73 16.06 15.11
CA LEU A 368 23.74 14.94 14.20
C LEU A 368 22.36 14.27 14.24
N CYS A 369 21.69 14.16 13.11
CA CYS A 369 20.41 13.42 13.03
C CYS A 369 20.69 12.01 12.50
N PHE A 370 20.20 11.00 13.22
CA PHE A 370 20.33 9.58 12.86
C PHE A 370 18.96 8.93 12.80
N ILE A 371 18.60 8.41 11.64
CA ILE A 371 17.30 7.82 11.36
C ILE A 371 17.51 6.38 10.91
N LEU A 372 16.84 5.43 11.57
CA LEU A 372 16.99 4.00 11.35
C LEU A 372 15.67 3.34 11.01
N ASP A 373 15.68 2.44 10.03
CA ASP A 373 14.62 1.45 9.83
C ASP A 373 14.94 0.18 10.61
N ASN A 374 14.17 -0.03 11.68
CA ASN A 374 14.29 -1.21 12.56
C ASN A 374 13.67 -2.46 11.92
N ARG A 375 13.88 -3.63 12.53
CA ARG A 375 13.06 -4.81 12.24
C ARG A 375 11.60 -4.47 12.51
N GLY A 376 10.70 -4.92 11.66
CA GLY A 376 9.30 -4.50 11.62
C GLY A 376 8.99 -3.52 10.49
N SER A 377 10.00 -2.81 9.94
CA SER A 377 9.80 -1.93 8.78
C SER A 377 9.40 -2.71 7.54
N GLU A 378 8.59 -2.08 6.68
CA GLU A 378 8.07 -2.69 5.46
C GLU A 378 9.12 -2.84 4.33
N HIS A 379 8.75 -3.54 3.27
CA HIS A 379 9.55 -3.76 2.06
C HIS A 379 10.80 -4.62 2.23
N ARG A 380 10.89 -5.37 3.32
CA ARG A 380 12.02 -6.25 3.63
C ARG A 380 11.61 -7.73 3.76
N GLY A 381 10.37 -8.05 3.42
CA GLY A 381 9.78 -9.37 3.55
C GLY A 381 9.12 -9.65 4.89
N LYS A 382 8.31 -10.68 4.90
CA LYS A 382 7.43 -11.06 6.00
C LYS A 382 8.18 -11.33 7.32
N GLU A 383 9.28 -12.11 7.25
CA GLU A 383 10.09 -12.44 8.43
C GLU A 383 10.69 -11.19 9.10
N PHE A 384 11.15 -10.23 8.30
CA PHE A 384 11.70 -8.97 8.81
C PHE A 384 10.62 -8.11 9.46
N GLU A 385 9.43 -8.03 8.85
CA GLU A 385 8.31 -7.23 9.32
C GLU A 385 7.66 -7.84 10.57
N GLN A 386 7.46 -9.15 10.60
CA GLN A 386 6.89 -9.90 11.72
C GLN A 386 7.86 -10.08 12.90
N ALA A 387 9.00 -9.44 12.91
CA ALA A 387 10.00 -9.54 13.97
C ALA A 387 9.73 -8.62 15.18
N THR A 388 8.69 -7.78 15.12
CA THR A 388 8.25 -6.89 16.22
C THR A 388 7.13 -7.48 17.04
#